data_f20fa438ccaf2b1d00f4e5111e5e64bc
#
_entry.id   f20fa438ccaf2b1d00f4e5111e5e64bc
#
_cell.length_a   1.000
_cell.length_b   1.000
_cell.length_c   1.000
_cell.angle_alpha   90.00
_cell.angle_beta   90.00
_cell.angle_gamma   90.00
#
_symmetry.space_group_name_H-M   'P 1'
#
loop_
_entity.id
_entity.type
_entity.pdbx_description
1 polymer ?
#
loop_
_entity_poly.entity_id
_entity_poly.type
_entity_poly.pdbx_seq_one_letter_code
_entity_poly.pdbx_strand_id
1 'polypeptide(L)'
;TPPYSSAASDVYKRQGLAPKAVQLVKFARLLPSVVLSRIPYAEMSRLSGWNKADSLLAVDARLIDALPEMRAQRLVKAVSAQVPLIDSEKTSLIAFRPVDGGEEHVAIVIGDLDTDQAVLVRLHSQCLTGDLLGSLRCDCGDQLRGAIKAISEYGGGVLIYLAQEGRDIGLVNKLRAYNLQDLGSDTVEANHQIGFEVDERIYAPAAEILKQLGIQKVKLLTNNPNKIDQLAATGIDVIERVKHAFPPNPHNAEYLKTKAAKTGHLF
;
A
#
# COMPACT_ATOMS: atom_id res chain seq x y z
N THR A 1 36.91 11.88 -7.59
CA THR A 1 35.69 11.29 -6.99
C THR A 1 35.88 9.78 -6.88
N PRO A 2 35.91 9.18 -5.67
CA PRO A 2 36.02 7.75 -5.54
C PRO A 2 34.73 7.07 -6.03
N PRO A 3 34.82 5.92 -6.71
CA PRO A 3 33.64 5.18 -7.13
C PRO A 3 32.93 4.64 -5.88
N TYR A 4 31.67 5.00 -5.70
CA TYR A 4 30.82 4.39 -4.68
C TYR A 4 30.66 2.91 -4.99
N SER A 5 31.25 2.04 -4.19
CA SER A 5 31.09 0.60 -4.33
C SER A 5 29.72 0.20 -3.85
N SER A 6 28.87 -0.24 -4.76
CA SER A 6 27.50 -0.70 -4.49
C SER A 6 27.44 -1.91 -3.55
N ALA A 7 28.47 -2.74 -3.49
CA ALA A 7 28.49 -3.96 -2.68
C ALA A 7 28.65 -3.69 -1.16
N ALA A 8 29.42 -2.67 -0.76
CA ALA A 8 29.55 -2.31 0.65
C ALA A 8 28.29 -1.66 1.23
N SER A 9 27.44 -1.07 0.38
CA SER A 9 26.18 -0.48 0.79
C SER A 9 25.13 -1.52 1.20
N ASP A 10 25.15 -2.72 0.61
CA ASP A 10 24.10 -3.73 0.82
C ASP A 10 24.22 -4.49 2.14
N VAL A 11 25.41 -4.68 2.67
CA VAL A 11 25.63 -5.31 3.99
C VAL A 11 25.32 -4.33 5.11
N TYR A 12 25.63 -3.04 4.95
CA TYR A 12 25.27 -2.00 5.94
C TYR A 12 23.78 -1.61 5.91
N LYS A 13 23.06 -1.88 4.84
CA LYS A 13 21.64 -1.57 4.69
C LYS A 13 20.72 -2.36 5.63
N ARG A 14 21.17 -3.48 6.18
CA ARG A 14 20.31 -4.37 6.99
C ARG A 14 20.52 -4.26 8.50
N GLN A 15 21.59 -3.63 8.99
CA GLN A 15 21.87 -3.49 10.42
C GLN A 15 22.31 -2.07 10.77
N GLY A 16 21.54 -1.39 11.64
CA GLY A 16 21.89 -0.06 12.15
C GLY A 16 20.82 1.01 11.95
N LEU A 17 21.18 2.27 12.26
CA LEU A 17 20.26 3.41 12.18
C LEU A 17 20.00 3.89 10.75
N ALA A 18 20.90 3.62 9.80
CA ALA A 18 20.75 4.07 8.43
C ALA A 18 19.51 3.51 7.72
N PRO A 19 19.20 2.19 7.79
CA PRO A 19 17.94 1.67 7.25
C PRO A 19 16.70 2.30 7.88
N LYS A 20 16.73 2.58 9.20
CA LYS A 20 15.62 3.21 9.91
C LYS A 20 15.38 4.65 9.46
N ALA A 21 16.43 5.40 9.25
CA ALA A 21 16.33 6.76 8.73
C ALA A 21 15.76 6.77 7.29
N VAL A 22 16.19 5.84 6.43
CA VAL A 22 15.61 5.67 5.08
C VAL A 22 14.15 5.27 5.16
N GLN A 23 13.79 4.35 6.06
CA GLN A 23 12.41 3.92 6.26
C GLN A 23 11.50 5.08 6.72
N LEU A 24 11.99 5.94 7.62
CA LEU A 24 11.27 7.13 8.07
C LEU A 24 10.98 8.09 6.92
N VAL A 25 11.96 8.29 6.02
CA VAL A 25 11.80 9.12 4.82
C VAL A 25 10.81 8.48 3.82
N LYS A 26 10.82 7.15 3.68
CA LYS A 26 9.82 6.41 2.88
C LYS A 26 8.41 6.60 3.44
N PHE A 27 8.21 6.55 4.75
CA PHE A 27 6.89 6.81 5.37
C PHE A 27 6.39 8.23 5.10
N ALA A 28 7.29 9.19 4.95
CA ALA A 28 6.97 10.54 4.52
C ALA A 28 6.76 10.67 2.99
N ARG A 29 6.88 9.56 2.23
CA ARG A 29 6.79 9.50 0.76
C ARG A 29 7.77 10.43 0.05
N LEU A 30 8.88 10.72 0.68
CA LEU A 30 10.00 11.47 0.12
C LEU A 30 10.94 10.53 -0.65
N LEU A 31 11.90 11.11 -1.37
CA LEU A 31 12.96 10.32 -2.01
C LEU A 31 13.80 9.64 -0.92
N PRO A 32 14.06 8.31 -0.98
CA PRO A 32 14.76 7.56 0.07
C PRO A 32 16.26 7.88 0.13
N SER A 33 16.59 9.11 0.48
CA SER A 33 17.95 9.61 0.62
C SER A 33 18.07 10.47 1.87
N VAL A 34 19.05 10.18 2.72
CA VAL A 34 19.27 10.88 3.99
C VAL A 34 20.76 11.11 4.22
N VAL A 35 21.09 12.21 4.89
CA VAL A 35 22.42 12.44 5.46
C VAL A 35 22.38 12.11 6.94
N LEU A 36 23.29 11.24 7.40
CA LEU A 36 23.36 10.80 8.79
C LEU A 36 24.68 11.26 9.43
N SER A 37 24.58 11.74 10.65
CA SER A 37 25.73 11.97 11.53
C SER A 37 25.57 11.20 12.82
N ARG A 38 26.63 10.54 13.28
CA ARG A 38 26.67 9.92 14.61
C ARG A 38 27.01 10.96 15.65
N ILE A 39 26.22 10.98 16.71
CA ILE A 39 26.50 11.81 17.88
C ILE A 39 27.05 10.88 18.96
N PRO A 40 28.29 11.13 19.48
CA PRO A 40 28.85 10.35 20.55
C PRO A 40 27.98 10.41 21.81
N TYR A 41 27.86 9.29 22.54
CA TYR A 41 27.03 9.23 23.74
C TYR A 41 27.38 10.31 24.78
N ALA A 42 28.67 10.62 24.91
CA ALA A 42 29.14 11.69 25.82
C ALA A 42 28.61 13.09 25.44
N GLU A 43 28.19 13.30 24.21
CA GLU A 43 27.64 14.59 23.78
C GLU A 43 26.11 14.63 23.83
N MET A 44 25.44 13.48 24.04
CA MET A 44 23.98 13.43 24.10
C MET A 44 23.40 14.27 25.24
N SER A 45 24.12 14.42 26.37
CA SER A 45 23.73 15.29 27.50
C SER A 45 23.70 16.77 27.10
N ARG A 46 24.55 17.18 26.16
CA ARG A 46 24.54 18.54 25.58
C ARG A 46 23.35 18.77 24.69
N LEU A 47 22.88 17.72 24.03
CA LEU A 47 21.69 17.77 23.15
C LEU A 47 20.39 17.76 23.97
N SER A 48 20.39 17.24 25.21
CA SER A 48 19.23 17.33 26.08
C SER A 48 18.86 18.77 26.45
N GLY A 49 19.80 19.71 26.33
CA GLY A 49 19.56 21.16 26.42
C GLY A 49 18.89 21.76 25.15
N TRP A 50 18.93 21.09 24.01
CA TRP A 50 18.27 21.49 22.77
C TRP A 50 16.77 21.21 22.79
N ASN A 51 16.25 20.54 23.84
CA ASN A 51 14.83 20.30 24.08
C ASN A 51 14.03 21.56 24.49
N LYS A 52 14.61 22.74 24.49
CA LYS A 52 13.91 23.99 24.80
C LYS A 52 13.79 24.81 23.54
N ALA A 53 12.59 24.91 23.02
CA ALA A 53 12.07 25.81 21.99
C ALA A 53 12.44 25.57 20.51
N ASP A 54 13.64 25.03 20.15
CA ASP A 54 14.01 24.68 18.77
C ASP A 54 14.35 23.19 18.65
N SER A 55 13.56 22.33 19.28
CA SER A 55 13.87 20.97 19.62
C SER A 55 14.08 20.07 18.41
N LEU A 56 15.20 19.39 18.35
CA LEU A 56 15.37 18.19 17.54
C LEU A 56 14.36 17.14 18.00
N LEU A 57 13.54 16.68 17.10
CA LEU A 57 12.65 15.55 17.37
C LEU A 57 13.49 14.28 17.46
N ALA A 58 13.26 13.49 18.49
CA ALA A 58 13.89 12.19 18.66
C ALA A 58 12.84 11.09 18.61
N VAL A 59 13.16 10.00 17.92
CA VAL A 59 12.32 8.81 17.84
C VAL A 59 13.17 7.57 18.13
N ASP A 60 12.62 6.62 18.89
CA ASP A 60 13.24 5.32 19.09
C ASP A 60 13.14 4.52 17.77
N ALA A 61 14.27 3.98 17.31
CA ALA A 61 14.34 3.22 16.07
C ALA A 61 13.38 2.01 16.03
N ARG A 62 13.06 1.42 17.19
CA ARG A 62 12.10 0.32 17.31
C ARG A 62 10.67 0.73 16.95
N LEU A 63 10.30 1.98 17.20
CA LEU A 63 8.99 2.51 16.86
C LEU A 63 8.83 2.70 15.35
N ILE A 64 9.92 2.91 14.62
CA ILE A 64 9.89 3.04 13.16
C ILE A 64 9.43 1.72 12.52
N ASP A 65 9.92 0.57 13.00
CA ASP A 65 9.49 -0.75 12.49
C ASP A 65 8.03 -1.05 12.83
N ALA A 66 7.61 -0.70 14.03
CA ALA A 66 6.27 -0.99 14.51
C ALA A 66 5.20 -0.02 13.96
N LEU A 67 5.62 1.12 13.38
CA LEU A 67 4.72 2.20 12.99
C LEU A 67 3.60 1.75 12.03
N PRO A 68 3.86 0.98 10.97
CA PRO A 68 2.81 0.56 10.03
C PRO A 68 1.72 -0.26 10.71
N GLU A 69 2.11 -1.23 11.52
CA GLU A 69 1.22 -2.08 12.31
C GLU A 69 0.43 -1.28 13.35
N MET A 70 1.13 -0.43 14.11
CA MET A 70 0.52 0.45 15.11
C MET A 70 -0.51 1.39 14.49
N ARG A 71 -0.24 1.96 13.33
CA ARG A 71 -1.19 2.83 12.61
C ARG A 71 -2.41 2.06 12.13
N ALA A 72 -2.21 0.85 11.61
CA ALA A 72 -3.31 -0.02 11.19
C ALA A 72 -4.23 -0.36 12.36
N GLN A 73 -3.69 -0.77 13.51
CA GLN A 73 -4.46 -1.09 14.73
C GLN A 73 -5.20 0.12 15.31
N ARG A 74 -4.79 1.34 14.98
CA ARG A 74 -5.38 2.60 15.43
C ARG A 74 -6.31 3.24 14.41
N LEU A 75 -6.70 2.48 13.37
CA LEU A 75 -7.74 2.92 12.44
C LEU A 75 -9.09 3.00 13.16
N VAL A 76 -9.80 4.08 12.93
CA VAL A 76 -11.15 4.29 13.42
C VAL A 76 -12.11 4.57 12.27
N LYS A 77 -13.31 4.02 12.37
CA LYS A 77 -14.41 4.37 11.49
C LYS A 77 -14.79 5.83 11.76
N ALA A 78 -14.54 6.71 10.79
CA ALA A 78 -14.78 8.14 10.92
C ALA A 78 -16.23 8.50 10.57
N VAL A 79 -16.74 8.02 9.45
CA VAL A 79 -18.08 8.33 8.94
C VAL A 79 -18.53 7.26 7.95
N SER A 80 -19.84 7.11 7.77
CA SER A 80 -20.42 6.31 6.68
C SER A 80 -21.56 7.07 6.01
N ALA A 81 -21.72 6.87 4.71
CA ALA A 81 -22.79 7.45 3.92
C ALA A 81 -23.25 6.47 2.84
N GLN A 82 -24.54 6.57 2.45
CA GLN A 82 -25.06 5.90 1.27
C GLN A 82 -24.62 6.67 0.03
N VAL A 83 -23.97 5.99 -0.90
CA VAL A 83 -23.48 6.58 -2.15
C VAL A 83 -23.81 5.62 -3.29
N PRO A 84 -24.95 5.80 -3.97
CA PRO A 84 -25.31 4.98 -5.10
C PRO A 84 -24.24 5.07 -6.22
N LEU A 85 -23.80 3.94 -6.72
CA LEU A 85 -22.85 3.83 -7.82
C LEU A 85 -23.55 3.33 -9.09
N ILE A 86 -22.96 3.57 -10.26
CA ILE A 86 -23.52 3.14 -11.57
C ILE A 86 -23.76 1.63 -11.58
N ASP A 87 -22.81 0.84 -11.07
CA ASP A 87 -22.88 -0.61 -11.07
C ASP A 87 -23.55 -1.20 -9.80
N SER A 88 -23.94 -0.36 -8.82
CA SER A 88 -24.63 -0.77 -7.60
C SER A 88 -25.28 0.40 -6.90
N GLU A 89 -26.62 0.48 -6.93
CA GLU A 89 -27.36 1.53 -6.21
C GLU A 89 -27.30 1.35 -4.68
N LYS A 90 -27.29 0.08 -4.21
CA LYS A 90 -27.21 -0.25 -2.79
C LYS A 90 -25.75 -0.31 -2.35
N THR A 91 -25.15 0.87 -2.17
CA THR A 91 -23.75 1.00 -1.80
C THR A 91 -23.57 2.00 -0.66
N SER A 92 -22.76 1.61 0.33
CA SER A 92 -22.37 2.45 1.45
C SER A 92 -20.85 2.63 1.46
N LEU A 93 -20.39 3.87 1.55
CA LEU A 93 -18.99 4.20 1.75
C LEU A 93 -18.71 4.44 3.23
N ILE A 94 -17.67 3.81 3.74
CA ILE A 94 -17.23 3.94 5.13
C ILE A 94 -15.78 4.40 5.12
N ALA A 95 -15.53 5.62 5.61
CA ALA A 95 -14.18 6.15 5.73
C ALA A 95 -13.53 5.71 7.04
N PHE A 96 -12.28 5.26 6.95
CA PHE A 96 -11.42 4.89 8.07
C PHE A 96 -10.15 5.72 8.03
N ARG A 97 -9.71 6.21 9.19
CA ARG A 97 -8.46 6.95 9.30
C ARG A 97 -7.74 6.61 10.60
N PRO A 98 -6.39 6.73 10.66
CA PRO A 98 -5.66 6.65 11.92
C PRO A 98 -6.05 7.78 12.87
N VAL A 99 -6.08 7.54 14.18
CA VAL A 99 -6.46 8.56 15.20
C VAL A 99 -5.47 9.73 15.25
N ASP A 100 -4.23 9.55 14.83
CA ASP A 100 -3.18 10.56 14.78
C ASP A 100 -3.14 11.34 13.46
N GLY A 101 -4.17 11.16 12.62
CA GLY A 101 -4.24 11.73 11.28
C GLY A 101 -3.48 10.90 10.24
N GLY A 102 -3.55 11.30 9.00
CA GLY A 102 -2.96 10.59 7.88
C GLY A 102 -4.00 10.29 6.80
N GLU A 103 -3.65 9.37 5.90
CA GLU A 103 -4.50 9.07 4.77
C GLU A 103 -5.69 8.20 5.16
N GLU A 104 -6.80 8.49 4.51
CA GLU A 104 -8.06 7.78 4.71
C GLU A 104 -8.13 6.56 3.80
N HIS A 105 -8.55 5.44 4.37
CA HIS A 105 -8.95 4.25 3.63
C HIS A 105 -10.47 4.20 3.55
N VAL A 106 -11.01 3.62 2.49
CA VAL A 106 -12.45 3.55 2.30
C VAL A 106 -12.89 2.10 2.13
N ALA A 107 -13.87 1.66 2.92
CA ALA A 107 -14.61 0.45 2.61
C ALA A 107 -15.85 0.81 1.80
N ILE A 108 -15.98 0.22 0.63
CA ILE A 108 -17.15 0.31 -0.25
C ILE A 108 -17.95 -0.98 -0.02
N VAL A 109 -18.99 -0.87 0.77
CA VAL A 109 -19.91 -1.98 1.08
C VAL A 109 -21.00 -2.00 0.03
N ILE A 110 -21.12 -3.11 -0.68
CA ILE A 110 -22.04 -3.30 -1.81
C ILE A 110 -23.08 -4.35 -1.42
N GLY A 111 -24.34 -4.05 -1.57
CA GLY A 111 -25.43 -4.95 -1.22
C GLY A 111 -25.56 -5.18 0.29
N ASP A 112 -26.12 -6.33 0.66
CA ASP A 112 -26.22 -6.78 2.05
C ASP A 112 -25.02 -7.67 2.40
N LEU A 113 -24.44 -7.46 3.58
CA LEU A 113 -23.36 -8.31 4.08
C LEU A 113 -23.94 -9.38 4.98
N ASP A 114 -23.66 -10.63 4.66
CA ASP A 114 -23.80 -11.77 5.57
C ASP A 114 -22.41 -12.12 6.11
N THR A 115 -22.11 -11.65 7.31
CA THR A 115 -20.80 -11.86 7.95
C THR A 115 -20.67 -13.25 8.60
N ASP A 116 -21.75 -14.02 8.68
CA ASP A 116 -21.71 -15.42 9.12
C ASP A 116 -21.13 -16.32 8.02
N GLN A 117 -21.18 -15.86 6.78
CA GLN A 117 -20.60 -16.55 5.63
C GLN A 117 -19.28 -15.88 5.19
N ALA A 118 -18.59 -16.51 4.25
CA ALA A 118 -17.41 -15.91 3.64
C ALA A 118 -17.80 -14.79 2.68
N VAL A 119 -17.41 -13.57 3.01
CA VAL A 119 -17.72 -12.37 2.23
C VAL A 119 -16.82 -12.25 1.01
N LEU A 120 -17.38 -11.85 -0.15
CA LEU A 120 -16.59 -11.52 -1.32
C LEU A 120 -15.90 -10.18 -1.12
N VAL A 121 -14.55 -10.18 -1.17
CA VAL A 121 -13.73 -9.00 -0.85
C VAL A 121 -12.75 -8.69 -1.97
N ARG A 122 -12.60 -7.39 -2.28
CA ARG A 122 -11.50 -6.86 -3.09
C ARG A 122 -10.65 -5.91 -2.27
N LEU A 123 -9.32 -6.13 -2.26
CA LEU A 123 -8.35 -5.15 -1.80
C LEU A 123 -7.81 -4.37 -3.01
N HIS A 124 -8.16 -3.10 -3.09
CA HIS A 124 -7.73 -2.21 -4.17
C HIS A 124 -6.83 -1.11 -3.62
N SER A 125 -5.60 -1.03 -4.11
CA SER A 125 -4.69 0.07 -3.78
C SER A 125 -4.92 1.23 -4.74
N GLN A 126 -5.07 2.42 -4.20
CA GLN A 126 -5.26 3.67 -4.94
C GLN A 126 -4.32 3.80 -6.14
N CYS A 127 -4.87 4.25 -7.25
CA CYS A 127 -4.13 4.59 -8.45
C CYS A 127 -4.81 5.76 -9.16
N LEU A 128 -4.45 7.00 -8.78
CA LEU A 128 -5.05 8.22 -9.34
C LEU A 128 -5.11 8.18 -10.87
N THR A 129 -4.02 7.78 -11.50
CA THR A 129 -3.93 7.77 -12.97
C THR A 129 -4.84 6.72 -13.60
N GLY A 130 -4.96 5.52 -13.01
CA GLY A 130 -5.80 4.45 -13.54
C GLY A 130 -7.26 4.60 -13.12
N ASP A 131 -7.51 4.83 -11.84
CA ASP A 131 -8.86 4.81 -11.25
C ASP A 131 -9.69 6.01 -11.69
N LEU A 132 -9.08 7.21 -11.72
CA LEU A 132 -9.74 8.47 -12.02
C LEU A 132 -9.53 8.91 -13.47
N LEU A 133 -8.28 8.89 -13.96
CA LEU A 133 -7.92 9.47 -15.25
C LEU A 133 -8.00 8.45 -16.41
N GLY A 134 -8.21 7.16 -16.13
CA GLY A 134 -8.30 6.13 -17.15
C GLY A 134 -6.98 5.88 -17.90
N SER A 135 -5.83 6.00 -17.20
CA SER A 135 -4.52 5.79 -17.80
C SER A 135 -4.41 4.42 -18.46
N LEU A 136 -3.94 4.38 -19.69
CA LEU A 136 -3.70 3.15 -20.44
C LEU A 136 -2.44 2.39 -19.98
N ARG A 137 -1.59 2.99 -19.16
CA ARG A 137 -0.34 2.36 -18.63
C ARG A 137 -0.59 1.25 -17.59
N CYS A 138 -1.80 1.13 -17.05
CA CYS A 138 -2.16 0.10 -16.08
C CYS A 138 -3.60 -0.39 -16.28
N ASP A 139 -3.95 -1.43 -15.55
CA ASP A 139 -5.28 -2.05 -15.53
C ASP A 139 -6.12 -1.67 -14.30
N CYS A 140 -5.67 -0.66 -13.50
CA CYS A 140 -6.27 -0.34 -12.20
C CYS A 140 -7.73 0.09 -12.32
N GLY A 141 -8.05 1.02 -13.22
CA GLY A 141 -9.42 1.48 -13.41
C GLY A 141 -10.39 0.36 -13.81
N ASP A 142 -9.95 -0.56 -14.68
CA ASP A 142 -10.75 -1.73 -15.05
C ASP A 142 -10.94 -2.67 -13.88
N GLN A 143 -9.87 -2.89 -13.08
CA GLN A 143 -9.94 -3.69 -11.86
C GLN A 143 -10.87 -3.09 -10.82
N LEU A 144 -10.89 -1.77 -10.64
CA LEU A 144 -11.77 -1.09 -9.69
C LEU A 144 -13.23 -1.24 -10.09
N ARG A 145 -13.59 -0.81 -11.30
CA ARG A 145 -14.97 -0.88 -11.83
C ARG A 145 -15.45 -2.32 -11.96
N GLY A 146 -14.61 -3.20 -12.48
CA GLY A 146 -14.93 -4.61 -12.61
C GLY A 146 -15.12 -5.32 -11.25
N ALA A 147 -14.41 -4.91 -10.19
CA ALA A 147 -14.63 -5.45 -8.86
C ALA A 147 -15.98 -4.99 -8.27
N ILE A 148 -16.34 -3.71 -8.42
CA ILE A 148 -17.64 -3.19 -7.98
C ILE A 148 -18.77 -3.98 -8.66
N LYS A 149 -18.68 -4.13 -9.97
CA LYS A 149 -19.65 -4.90 -10.76
C LYS A 149 -19.72 -6.36 -10.32
N ALA A 150 -18.59 -7.04 -10.20
CA ALA A 150 -18.54 -8.45 -9.81
C ALA A 150 -19.11 -8.68 -8.39
N ILE A 151 -18.84 -7.78 -7.44
CA ILE A 151 -19.39 -7.86 -6.09
C ILE A 151 -20.91 -7.62 -6.12
N SER A 152 -21.37 -6.67 -6.92
CA SER A 152 -22.82 -6.40 -7.10
C SER A 152 -23.55 -7.61 -7.70
N GLU A 153 -23.00 -8.20 -8.75
CA GLU A 153 -23.55 -9.41 -9.40
C GLU A 153 -23.52 -10.65 -8.49
N TYR A 154 -22.54 -10.75 -7.58
CA TYR A 154 -22.46 -11.79 -6.57
C TYR A 154 -23.55 -11.69 -5.49
N GLY A 155 -24.19 -10.52 -5.35
CA GLY A 155 -25.25 -10.23 -4.39
C GLY A 155 -24.80 -9.42 -3.17
N GLY A 156 -23.51 -9.17 -2.99
CA GLY A 156 -22.97 -8.34 -1.93
C GLY A 156 -21.52 -8.66 -1.59
N GLY A 157 -20.86 -7.71 -0.94
CA GLY A 157 -19.47 -7.85 -0.52
C GLY A 157 -18.83 -6.50 -0.21
N VAL A 158 -17.50 -6.48 -0.14
CA VAL A 158 -16.73 -5.27 0.24
C VAL A 158 -15.55 -5.06 -0.70
N LEU A 159 -15.42 -3.84 -1.22
CA LEU A 159 -14.18 -3.37 -1.80
C LEU A 159 -13.48 -2.44 -0.81
N ILE A 160 -12.26 -2.79 -0.38
CA ILE A 160 -11.42 -1.93 0.46
C ILE A 160 -10.48 -1.16 -0.45
N TYR A 161 -10.69 0.17 -0.51
CA TYR A 161 -9.86 1.11 -1.26
C TYR A 161 -8.80 1.68 -0.32
N LEU A 162 -7.55 1.25 -0.53
CA LEU A 162 -6.42 1.58 0.32
C LEU A 162 -5.65 2.77 -0.24
N ALA A 163 -5.34 3.75 0.59
CA ALA A 163 -4.53 4.92 0.24
C ALA A 163 -3.04 4.56 0.09
N GLN A 164 -2.73 3.71 -0.90
CA GLN A 164 -1.40 3.15 -1.15
C GLN A 164 -0.98 3.40 -2.62
N GLU A 165 -1.01 4.67 -3.04
CA GLU A 165 -0.66 5.09 -4.40
C GLU A 165 0.73 4.59 -4.81
N GLY A 166 0.81 4.07 -6.04
CA GLY A 166 2.08 3.62 -6.61
C GLY A 166 2.70 2.42 -5.88
N ARG A 167 1.91 1.50 -5.30
CA ARG A 167 2.37 0.43 -4.40
C ARG A 167 3.00 0.98 -3.11
N ASP A 168 2.40 2.05 -2.59
CA ASP A 168 2.76 2.78 -1.37
C ASP A 168 4.02 3.67 -1.46
N ILE A 169 4.55 3.91 -2.67
CA ILE A 169 5.64 4.87 -2.86
C ILE A 169 5.16 6.31 -3.06
N GLY A 170 3.86 6.50 -3.22
CA GLY A 170 3.21 7.78 -3.49
C GLY A 170 3.24 8.21 -4.95
N LEU A 171 2.37 9.18 -5.31
CA LEU A 171 2.21 9.64 -6.69
C LEU A 171 3.49 10.24 -7.27
N VAL A 172 4.20 11.06 -6.51
CA VAL A 172 5.42 11.73 -6.99
C VAL A 172 6.49 10.72 -7.39
N ASN A 173 6.74 9.71 -6.55
CA ASN A 173 7.73 8.68 -6.85
C ASN A 173 7.26 7.74 -7.97
N LYS A 174 5.96 7.46 -8.06
CA LYS A 174 5.39 6.74 -9.19
C LYS A 174 5.65 7.46 -10.52
N LEU A 175 5.49 8.79 -10.57
CA LEU A 175 5.78 9.56 -11.79
C LEU A 175 7.29 9.58 -12.09
N ARG A 176 8.16 9.61 -11.07
CA ARG A 176 9.61 9.44 -11.26
C ARG A 176 9.93 8.07 -11.87
N ALA A 177 9.30 6.99 -11.35
CA ALA A 177 9.46 5.65 -11.91
C ALA A 177 8.97 5.58 -13.37
N TYR A 178 7.90 6.27 -13.73
CA TYR A 178 7.43 6.35 -15.13
C TYR A 178 8.47 6.99 -16.05
N ASN A 179 9.13 8.08 -15.61
CA ASN A 179 10.21 8.69 -16.41
C ASN A 179 11.38 7.73 -16.63
N LEU A 180 11.74 6.91 -15.64
CA LEU A 180 12.78 5.89 -15.79
C LEU A 180 12.34 4.76 -16.72
N GLN A 181 11.08 4.37 -16.68
CA GLN A 181 10.51 3.38 -17.62
C GLN A 181 10.55 3.89 -19.06
N ASP A 182 10.25 5.17 -19.28
CA ASP A 182 10.34 5.80 -20.61
C ASP A 182 11.79 5.85 -21.14
N LEU A 183 12.79 5.76 -20.23
CA LEU A 183 14.21 5.63 -20.57
C LEU A 183 14.67 4.16 -20.72
N GLY A 184 13.76 3.19 -20.61
CA GLY A 184 14.03 1.78 -20.87
C GLY A 184 14.15 0.88 -19.63
N SER A 185 14.02 1.40 -18.40
CA SER A 185 13.98 0.55 -17.20
C SER A 185 12.62 -0.17 -17.12
N ASP A 186 12.63 -1.41 -16.64
CA ASP A 186 11.34 -2.04 -16.28
C ASP A 186 10.82 -1.53 -14.93
N THR A 187 9.59 -1.93 -14.56
CA THR A 187 8.94 -1.46 -13.32
C THR A 187 9.73 -1.79 -12.06
N VAL A 188 10.41 -2.94 -12.02
CA VAL A 188 11.21 -3.38 -10.87
C VAL A 188 12.49 -2.57 -10.77
N GLU A 189 13.19 -2.41 -11.88
CA GLU A 189 14.42 -1.64 -11.99
C GLU A 189 14.18 -0.17 -11.66
N ALA A 190 13.10 0.42 -12.20
CA ALA A 190 12.75 1.81 -11.93
C ALA A 190 12.51 2.06 -10.43
N ASN A 191 11.80 1.15 -9.73
CA ASN A 191 11.61 1.27 -8.28
C ASN A 191 12.92 1.19 -7.52
N HIS A 192 13.80 0.24 -7.84
CA HIS A 192 15.10 0.11 -7.19
C HIS A 192 15.99 1.33 -7.43
N GLN A 193 15.98 1.91 -8.64
CA GLN A 193 16.76 3.11 -8.96
C GLN A 193 16.35 4.33 -8.12
N ILE A 194 15.06 4.43 -7.75
CA ILE A 194 14.57 5.49 -6.85
C ILE A 194 14.62 5.08 -5.36
N GLY A 195 15.18 3.90 -5.04
CA GLY A 195 15.43 3.46 -3.66
C GLY A 195 14.25 2.76 -2.97
N PHE A 196 13.23 2.31 -3.72
CA PHE A 196 12.10 1.56 -3.20
C PHE A 196 12.17 0.07 -3.56
N GLU A 197 11.52 -0.75 -2.75
CA GLU A 197 11.27 -2.14 -3.09
C GLU A 197 10.22 -2.25 -4.21
N VAL A 198 10.06 -3.46 -4.73
CA VAL A 198 9.10 -3.74 -5.80
C VAL A 198 7.65 -3.48 -5.35
N ASP A 199 7.40 -3.73 -4.06
CA ASP A 199 6.08 -3.57 -3.44
C ASP A 199 6.27 -3.21 -1.95
N GLU A 200 5.93 -1.98 -1.59
CA GLU A 200 6.02 -1.46 -0.22
C GLU A 200 4.68 -1.59 0.54
N ARG A 201 3.65 -2.16 -0.10
CA ARG A 201 2.31 -2.24 0.49
C ARG A 201 2.25 -3.20 1.65
N ILE A 202 1.48 -2.80 2.66
CA ILE A 202 1.06 -3.63 3.78
C ILE A 202 -0.46 -3.77 3.78
N TYR A 203 -0.96 -4.92 4.22
CA TYR A 203 -2.41 -5.18 4.23
C TYR A 203 -3.01 -5.19 5.65
N ALA A 204 -2.22 -4.84 6.67
CA ALA A 204 -2.71 -4.67 8.03
C ALA A 204 -3.90 -3.67 8.13
N PRO A 205 -3.91 -2.51 7.42
CA PRO A 205 -5.08 -1.64 7.40
C PRO A 205 -6.34 -2.33 6.85
N ALA A 206 -6.20 -3.14 5.80
CA ALA A 206 -7.33 -3.87 5.25
C ALA A 206 -7.89 -4.91 6.23
N ALA A 207 -7.01 -5.62 6.92
CA ALA A 207 -7.42 -6.59 7.94
C ALA A 207 -8.15 -5.93 9.10
N GLU A 208 -7.66 -4.79 9.57
CA GLU A 208 -8.33 -4.04 10.65
C GLU A 208 -9.71 -3.55 10.22
N ILE A 209 -9.85 -3.04 8.99
CA ILE A 209 -11.14 -2.64 8.43
C ILE A 209 -12.10 -3.82 8.36
N LEU A 210 -11.64 -4.99 7.88
CA LEU A 210 -12.46 -6.21 7.83
C LEU A 210 -12.93 -6.64 9.23
N LYS A 211 -12.04 -6.61 10.23
CA LYS A 211 -12.37 -6.91 11.63
C LYS A 211 -13.43 -5.96 12.18
N GLN A 212 -13.30 -4.65 11.94
CA GLN A 212 -14.29 -3.66 12.38
C GLN A 212 -15.64 -3.78 11.65
N LEU A 213 -15.67 -4.40 10.46
CA LEU A 213 -16.89 -4.76 9.74
C LEU A 213 -17.47 -6.12 10.18
N GLY A 214 -16.84 -6.83 11.12
CA GLY A 214 -17.25 -8.16 11.56
C GLY A 214 -16.91 -9.29 10.59
N ILE A 215 -16.03 -9.04 9.61
CA ILE A 215 -15.69 -10.00 8.56
C ILE A 215 -14.41 -10.74 8.94
N GLN A 216 -14.51 -12.05 9.18
CA GLN A 216 -13.39 -12.92 9.52
C GLN A 216 -13.01 -13.88 8.39
N LYS A 217 -13.97 -14.25 7.53
CA LYS A 217 -13.78 -15.18 6.41
C LYS A 217 -14.05 -14.46 5.09
N VAL A 218 -13.15 -14.62 4.14
CA VAL A 218 -13.26 -13.93 2.85
C VAL A 218 -13.03 -14.84 1.65
N LYS A 219 -13.72 -14.54 0.56
CA LYS A 219 -13.37 -14.96 -0.80
C LYS A 219 -12.68 -13.75 -1.45
N LEU A 220 -11.42 -13.89 -1.80
CA LEU A 220 -10.62 -12.73 -2.22
C LEU A 220 -10.54 -12.61 -3.74
N LEU A 221 -11.11 -11.53 -4.28
CA LEU A 221 -10.97 -11.13 -5.69
C LEU A 221 -9.54 -10.66 -5.95
N THR A 222 -8.68 -11.54 -6.46
CA THR A 222 -7.29 -11.22 -6.73
C THR A 222 -6.66 -12.16 -7.75
N ASN A 223 -5.64 -11.66 -8.46
CA ASN A 223 -4.69 -12.43 -9.25
C ASN A 223 -3.26 -12.40 -8.65
N ASN A 224 -3.10 -11.82 -7.45
CA ASN A 224 -1.82 -11.77 -6.74
C ASN A 224 -1.83 -12.71 -5.53
N PRO A 225 -1.10 -13.86 -5.57
CA PRO A 225 -1.00 -14.80 -4.44
C PRO A 225 -0.47 -14.15 -3.17
N ASN A 226 0.51 -13.25 -3.28
CA ASN A 226 1.09 -12.56 -2.12
C ASN A 226 0.06 -11.78 -1.29
N LYS A 227 -1.04 -11.29 -1.91
CA LYS A 227 -2.14 -10.66 -1.17
C LYS A 227 -2.86 -11.64 -0.24
N ILE A 228 -2.97 -12.90 -0.67
CA ILE A 228 -3.59 -13.96 0.13
C ILE A 228 -2.75 -14.23 1.36
N ASP A 229 -1.46 -14.49 1.15
CA ASP A 229 -0.52 -14.82 2.22
C ASP A 229 -0.41 -13.70 3.26
N GLN A 230 -0.27 -12.45 2.80
CA GLN A 230 -0.21 -11.29 3.69
C GLN A 230 -1.52 -11.06 4.46
N LEU A 231 -2.67 -11.22 3.83
CA LEU A 231 -3.95 -11.05 4.51
C LEU A 231 -4.19 -12.19 5.52
N ALA A 232 -3.87 -13.43 5.17
CA ALA A 232 -3.95 -14.57 6.07
C ALA A 232 -3.03 -14.40 7.31
N ALA A 233 -1.82 -13.85 7.12
CA ALA A 233 -0.90 -13.56 8.22
C ALA A 233 -1.45 -12.55 9.25
N THR A 234 -2.48 -11.76 8.89
CA THR A 234 -3.15 -10.82 9.80
C THR A 234 -4.33 -11.43 10.58
N GLY A 235 -4.60 -12.73 10.37
CA GLY A 235 -5.68 -13.46 11.04
C GLY A 235 -7.04 -13.39 10.33
N ILE A 236 -7.07 -12.96 9.07
CA ILE A 236 -8.27 -13.08 8.20
C ILE A 236 -8.18 -14.41 7.45
N ASP A 237 -9.24 -15.20 7.54
CA ASP A 237 -9.33 -16.51 6.87
C ASP A 237 -9.70 -16.32 5.38
N VAL A 238 -8.75 -16.57 4.49
CA VAL A 238 -8.96 -16.47 3.03
C VAL A 238 -9.31 -17.87 2.51
N ILE A 239 -10.61 -18.18 2.43
CA ILE A 239 -11.09 -19.51 2.06
C ILE A 239 -11.05 -19.79 0.56
N GLU A 240 -11.07 -18.76 -0.28
CA GLU A 240 -11.11 -18.89 -1.73
C GLU A 240 -10.43 -17.70 -2.42
N ARG A 241 -9.64 -17.98 -3.46
CA ARG A 241 -9.18 -16.97 -4.42
C ARG A 241 -10.15 -16.93 -5.60
N VAL A 242 -10.80 -15.78 -5.80
CA VAL A 242 -11.64 -15.53 -6.97
C VAL A 242 -10.81 -14.80 -8.03
N LYS A 243 -10.79 -15.32 -9.26
CA LYS A 243 -10.03 -14.72 -10.36
C LYS A 243 -10.55 -13.32 -10.69
N HIS A 244 -9.61 -12.36 -10.83
CA HIS A 244 -9.91 -10.97 -11.18
C HIS A 244 -8.83 -10.41 -12.10
N ALA A 245 -8.99 -10.66 -13.39
CA ALA A 245 -8.04 -10.29 -14.42
C ALA A 245 -8.79 -9.69 -15.62
N PHE A 246 -8.16 -8.72 -16.26
CA PHE A 246 -8.69 -8.02 -17.44
C PHE A 246 -7.71 -8.18 -18.61
N PRO A 247 -8.21 -8.16 -19.85
CA PRO A 247 -7.35 -8.27 -21.02
C PRO A 247 -6.36 -7.10 -21.10
N PRO A 248 -5.13 -7.36 -21.57
CA PRO A 248 -4.15 -6.31 -21.77
C PRO A 248 -4.54 -5.39 -22.92
N ASN A 249 -4.10 -4.14 -22.88
CA ASN A 249 -4.09 -3.21 -23.99
C ASN A 249 -2.65 -3.00 -24.53
N PRO A 250 -2.46 -2.36 -25.70
CA PRO A 250 -1.12 -2.16 -26.25
C PRO A 250 -0.14 -1.37 -25.35
N HIS A 251 -0.65 -0.54 -24.45
CA HIS A 251 0.17 0.30 -23.57
C HIS A 251 0.52 -0.36 -22.23
N ASN A 252 -0.25 -1.36 -21.75
CA ASN A 252 -0.01 -2.04 -20.48
C ASN A 252 0.46 -3.49 -20.63
N ALA A 253 0.56 -4.03 -21.84
CA ALA A 253 0.93 -5.42 -22.08
C ALA A 253 2.28 -5.79 -21.45
N GLU A 254 3.32 -4.97 -21.62
CA GLU A 254 4.64 -5.20 -21.01
C GLU A 254 4.60 -5.06 -19.49
N TYR A 255 3.82 -4.13 -18.94
CA TYR A 255 3.60 -4.01 -17.51
C TYR A 255 2.95 -5.26 -16.92
N LEU A 256 1.91 -5.81 -17.56
CA LEU A 256 1.25 -7.03 -17.10
C LEU A 256 2.15 -8.26 -17.24
N LYS A 257 2.94 -8.34 -18.31
CA LYS A 257 3.96 -9.38 -18.50
C LYS A 257 5.04 -9.34 -17.40
N THR A 258 5.51 -8.15 -17.05
CA THR A 258 6.45 -7.96 -15.93
C THR A 258 5.81 -8.39 -14.59
N LYS A 259 4.53 -8.08 -14.36
CA LYS A 259 3.78 -8.56 -13.19
C LYS A 259 3.74 -10.09 -13.12
N ALA A 260 3.46 -10.77 -14.23
CA ALA A 260 3.43 -12.22 -14.27
C ALA A 260 4.82 -12.81 -13.99
N ALA A 261 5.84 -12.34 -14.70
CA ALA A 261 7.18 -12.92 -14.66
C ALA A 261 7.95 -12.62 -13.36
N LYS A 262 7.86 -11.37 -12.85
CA LYS A 262 8.69 -10.90 -11.73
C LYS A 262 7.95 -10.82 -10.38
N THR A 263 6.61 -10.80 -10.36
CA THR A 263 5.82 -10.66 -9.13
C THR A 263 4.78 -11.77 -8.93
N GLY A 264 4.84 -12.85 -9.72
CA GLY A 264 4.04 -14.05 -9.52
C GLY A 264 2.52 -13.88 -9.72
N HIS A 265 2.09 -12.85 -10.46
CA HIS A 265 0.67 -12.65 -10.73
C HIS A 265 0.12 -13.72 -11.67
N LEU A 266 -1.10 -14.18 -11.39
CA LEU A 266 -1.84 -15.19 -12.15
C LEU A 266 -2.86 -14.50 -13.07
N PHE A 267 -2.72 -14.64 -14.38
CA PHE A 267 -3.61 -14.06 -15.38
C PHE A 267 -4.44 -15.11 -16.13
#